data_2b7c2e93f3a9971ab77a15b00ed557db
#
_entry.id   2b7c2e93f3a9971ab77a15b00ed557db
#
_cell.length_a   1.000
_cell.length_b   1.000
_cell.length_c   1.000
_cell.angle_alpha   90.00
_cell.angle_beta   90.00
_cell.angle_gamma   90.00
#
_symmetry.space_group_name_H-M   'P 1'
#
loop_
_entity.id
_entity.type
_entity.pdbx_description
1 polymer ?
#
loop_
_entity_poly.entity_id
_entity_poly.type
_entity_poly.pdbx_seq_one_letter_code
_entity_poly.pdbx_strand_id
1 'polypeptide(L)'
;MTGAVTLALQARPSFGANLELDRVDLDALMSPPASASKGDKGNAHAGAGAGGGGSESHGTSGAAAPAVDLFAPLKPLTTFDANVKLAVGAAVVRGLTARNIALDATLARGELTLRALKVGNFAGLSAGVTGGLAGLDSIPTAKDLKITASTKDAGPLAKALALDLPVSPEALGAMSVNAAVSGSLLSPSVSANLGAMGGTVGLRGTLPVLA
;
A
#
# COMPACT_ATOMS: atom_id res chain seq x y z
N MET A 1 -4.21 9.07 -22.09
CA MET A 1 -4.48 9.65 -20.76
C MET A 1 -5.60 10.66 -20.91
N THR A 2 -6.72 10.45 -20.24
CA THR A 2 -7.87 11.36 -20.17
C THR A 2 -8.26 11.53 -18.70
N GLY A 3 -8.87 12.68 -18.39
CA GLY A 3 -9.32 12.87 -17.02
C GLY A 3 -9.80 14.29 -16.73
N ALA A 4 -10.47 14.44 -15.61
CA ALA A 4 -10.93 15.70 -15.06
C ALA A 4 -10.51 15.79 -13.60
N VAL A 5 -10.05 16.97 -13.21
CA VAL A 5 -9.72 17.28 -11.81
C VAL A 5 -10.49 18.54 -11.43
N THR A 6 -11.13 18.50 -10.29
CA THR A 6 -11.85 19.64 -9.70
C THR A 6 -11.25 19.96 -8.33
N LEU A 7 -11.12 21.23 -8.03
CA LEU A 7 -10.64 21.72 -6.74
C LEU A 7 -11.60 22.76 -6.22
N ALA A 8 -12.07 22.61 -5.00
CA ALA A 8 -12.86 23.61 -4.30
C ALA A 8 -12.10 24.03 -3.03
N LEU A 9 -11.74 25.31 -2.97
CA LEU A 9 -11.06 25.94 -1.85
C LEU A 9 -12.12 26.59 -0.94
N GLN A 10 -12.57 25.85 0.03
CA GLN A 10 -13.52 26.28 1.06
C GLN A 10 -12.85 26.16 2.43
N ALA A 11 -13.59 26.42 3.51
CA ALA A 11 -13.09 26.23 4.87
C ALA A 11 -12.52 24.82 5.09
N ARG A 12 -13.09 23.83 4.40
CA ARG A 12 -12.53 22.48 4.24
C ARG A 12 -12.25 22.25 2.75
N PRO A 13 -10.99 22.17 2.34
CA PRO A 13 -10.64 21.94 0.94
C PRO A 13 -11.22 20.63 0.45
N SER A 14 -11.71 20.60 -0.78
CA SER A 14 -12.16 19.37 -1.41
C SER A 14 -11.63 19.25 -2.83
N PHE A 15 -11.27 18.03 -3.22
CA PHE A 15 -10.89 17.76 -4.60
C PHE A 15 -11.59 16.53 -5.15
N GLY A 16 -11.86 16.58 -6.45
CA GLY A 16 -12.34 15.46 -7.22
C GLY A 16 -11.35 15.12 -8.34
N ALA A 17 -11.09 13.84 -8.53
CA ALA A 17 -10.28 13.36 -9.63
C ALA A 17 -10.98 12.19 -10.31
N ASN A 18 -11.11 12.28 -11.62
CA ASN A 18 -11.55 11.16 -12.46
C ASN A 18 -10.53 11.01 -13.58
N LEU A 19 -9.68 9.99 -13.46
CA LEU A 19 -8.51 9.82 -14.31
C LEU A 19 -8.55 8.44 -14.97
N GLU A 20 -8.22 8.43 -16.25
CA GLU A 20 -8.04 7.23 -17.04
C GLU A 20 -6.64 7.24 -17.65
N LEU A 21 -5.85 6.24 -17.32
CA LEU A 21 -4.45 6.09 -17.70
C LEU A 21 -4.28 4.76 -18.42
N ASP A 22 -3.69 4.78 -19.60
CA ASP A 22 -3.40 3.55 -20.34
C ASP A 22 -2.28 2.76 -19.67
N ARG A 23 -1.21 3.46 -19.30
CA ARG A 23 -0.04 2.86 -18.65
C ARG A 23 0.63 3.84 -17.69
N VAL A 24 1.05 3.33 -16.54
CA VAL A 24 1.87 4.03 -15.55
C VAL A 24 3.08 3.18 -15.21
N ASP A 25 4.25 3.79 -15.23
CA ASP A 25 5.49 3.17 -14.75
C ASP A 25 5.86 3.80 -13.40
N LEU A 26 5.55 3.08 -12.32
CA LEU A 26 5.82 3.56 -10.97
C LEU A 26 7.31 3.44 -10.63
N ASP A 27 8.03 2.51 -11.26
CA ASP A 27 9.47 2.37 -11.06
C ASP A 27 10.20 3.61 -11.59
N ALA A 28 9.76 4.14 -12.74
CA ALA A 28 10.29 5.38 -13.30
C ALA A 28 9.96 6.61 -12.43
N LEU A 29 8.77 6.63 -11.80
CA LEU A 29 8.35 7.72 -10.90
C LEU A 29 9.07 7.69 -9.55
N MET A 30 9.43 6.52 -9.06
CA MET A 30 10.12 6.32 -7.78
C MET A 30 11.65 6.37 -7.92
N SER A 31 12.18 6.28 -9.14
CA SER A 31 13.60 6.46 -9.39
C SER A 31 13.97 7.95 -9.21
N PRO A 32 14.98 8.28 -8.40
CA PRO A 32 15.45 9.67 -8.35
C PRO A 32 15.85 10.08 -9.76
N PRO A 33 15.60 11.35 -10.17
CA PRO A 33 16.00 11.82 -11.48
C PRO A 33 17.49 11.55 -11.66
N ALA A 34 17.83 10.80 -12.69
CA ALA A 34 19.23 10.56 -13.03
C ALA A 34 19.87 11.94 -13.18
N SER A 35 20.74 12.30 -12.23
CA SER A 35 21.52 13.52 -12.29
C SER A 35 22.22 13.49 -13.62
N ALA A 36 21.85 14.40 -14.51
CA ALA A 36 22.54 14.58 -15.78
C ALA A 36 24.00 14.89 -15.43
N SER A 37 24.82 13.87 -15.48
CA SER A 37 26.26 13.98 -15.33
C SER A 37 26.77 14.76 -16.54
N LYS A 38 26.73 16.08 -16.45
CA LYS A 38 27.60 16.94 -17.25
C LYS A 38 29.01 16.65 -16.77
N GLY A 39 29.74 15.93 -17.60
CA GLY A 39 31.16 15.79 -17.43
C GLY A 39 31.82 17.16 -17.39
N ASP A 40 32.43 17.48 -16.27
CA ASP A 40 33.49 18.46 -16.23
C ASP A 40 34.69 17.83 -15.50
N LYS A 41 35.76 17.71 -16.29
CA LYS A 41 37.07 17.29 -15.82
C LYS A 41 37.72 18.50 -15.16
N GLY A 42 38.10 18.39 -13.90
CA GLY A 42 38.92 19.44 -13.34
C GLY A 42 39.34 19.22 -11.89
N ASN A 43 40.52 18.71 -11.74
CA ASN A 43 41.55 19.04 -10.75
C ASN A 43 41.45 18.54 -9.29
N ALA A 44 42.43 17.72 -9.00
CA ALA A 44 42.90 17.31 -7.70
C ALA A 44 43.33 18.51 -6.82
N HIS A 45 43.00 18.47 -5.55
CA HIS A 45 43.89 19.02 -4.51
C HIS A 45 43.74 18.20 -3.24
N ALA A 46 44.85 17.64 -2.83
CA ALA A 46 45.09 16.98 -1.57
C ALA A 46 45.04 18.01 -0.43
N GLY A 47 44.48 17.62 0.70
CA GLY A 47 44.53 18.38 1.94
C GLY A 47 44.31 17.43 3.11
N ALA A 48 45.44 17.01 3.70
CA ALA A 48 45.46 16.27 4.96
C ALA A 48 45.13 17.23 6.13
N GLY A 49 44.36 16.77 7.10
CA GLY A 49 44.10 17.45 8.36
C GLY A 49 43.66 16.46 9.41
N ALA A 50 44.59 16.07 10.26
CA ALA A 50 44.39 15.23 11.43
C ALA A 50 43.94 16.06 12.65
N GLY A 51 43.30 15.41 13.61
CA GLY A 51 43.06 15.90 14.98
C GLY A 51 41.61 15.73 15.38
N GLY A 52 41.28 14.90 16.34
CA GLY A 52 41.53 14.81 17.71
C GLY A 52 40.25 14.53 18.43
N GLY A 53 40.10 13.49 19.10
CA GLY A 53 39.67 12.97 20.34
C GLY A 53 38.55 13.75 21.09
N GLY A 54 37.61 12.99 21.62
CA GLY A 54 36.63 13.41 22.57
C GLY A 54 35.65 12.31 22.88
N SER A 55 36.10 11.31 23.67
CA SER A 55 35.20 10.42 24.42
C SER A 55 34.50 11.20 25.51
N GLU A 56 33.19 11.18 25.54
CA GLU A 56 32.45 11.32 26.79
C GLU A 56 31.22 10.41 26.76
N SER A 57 31.31 9.38 27.58
CA SER A 57 30.19 8.59 28.02
C SER A 57 29.36 9.37 29.02
N HIS A 58 28.09 9.18 29.04
CA HIS A 58 27.20 8.96 30.21
C HIS A 58 25.77 9.34 29.85
N GLY A 59 24.85 8.46 30.16
CA GLY A 59 23.46 8.79 30.28
C GLY A 59 22.52 7.70 29.77
N THR A 60 22.55 6.52 30.41
CA THR A 60 21.44 5.59 30.43
C THR A 60 20.26 6.23 31.15
N SER A 61 19.47 7.01 30.41
CA SER A 61 18.09 7.26 30.77
C SER A 61 17.28 6.32 29.88
N GLY A 62 16.61 5.35 30.49
CA GLY A 62 15.62 4.51 29.84
C GLY A 62 14.47 5.37 29.31
N ALA A 63 14.69 6.03 28.19
CA ALA A 63 13.64 6.59 27.41
C ALA A 63 12.87 5.38 26.83
N ALA A 64 11.64 5.18 27.32
CA ALA A 64 10.68 4.32 26.64
C ALA A 64 10.76 4.69 25.16
N ALA A 65 11.01 3.71 24.30
CA ALA A 65 11.02 3.92 22.86
C ALA A 65 9.72 4.67 22.51
N PRO A 66 9.76 5.75 21.73
CA PRO A 66 8.56 6.47 21.37
C PRO A 66 7.62 5.48 20.71
N ALA A 67 6.41 5.34 21.26
CA ALA A 67 5.38 4.51 20.67
C ALA A 67 5.19 5.00 19.23
N VAL A 68 5.54 4.15 18.26
CA VAL A 68 5.43 4.50 16.85
C VAL A 68 3.93 4.63 16.56
N ASP A 69 3.46 5.85 16.32
CA ASP A 69 2.08 6.08 15.88
C ASP A 69 1.93 5.56 14.44
N LEU A 70 1.55 4.30 14.32
CA LEU A 70 1.36 3.61 13.04
C LEU A 70 0.35 4.33 12.14
N PHE A 71 -0.52 5.14 12.70
CA PHE A 71 -1.59 5.82 11.99
C PHE A 71 -1.30 7.30 11.74
N ALA A 72 -0.15 7.81 12.21
CA ALA A 72 0.26 9.19 11.95
C ALA A 72 0.17 9.61 10.47
N PRO A 73 0.54 8.76 9.49
CA PRO A 73 0.42 9.10 8.07
C PRO A 73 -1.02 9.29 7.58
N LEU A 74 -2.02 8.84 8.34
CA LEU A 74 -3.44 8.98 7.97
C LEU A 74 -4.04 10.31 8.46
N LYS A 75 -3.46 10.94 9.48
CA LYS A 75 -3.96 12.20 10.06
C LYS A 75 -4.15 13.33 9.04
N PRO A 76 -3.27 13.57 8.07
CA PRO A 76 -3.50 14.58 7.05
C PRO A 76 -4.77 14.36 6.23
N LEU A 77 -5.22 13.10 6.08
CA LEU A 77 -6.45 12.77 5.35
C LEU A 77 -7.71 13.33 6.04
N THR A 78 -7.63 13.75 7.28
CA THR A 78 -8.77 14.33 8.00
C THR A 78 -8.97 15.83 7.69
N THR A 79 -8.02 16.49 7.04
CA THR A 79 -8.02 17.93 6.79
C THR A 79 -8.73 18.35 5.52
N PHE A 80 -9.00 17.42 4.61
CA PHE A 80 -9.65 17.69 3.32
C PHE A 80 -10.66 16.60 2.97
N ASP A 81 -11.49 16.86 1.98
CA ASP A 81 -12.39 15.89 1.39
C ASP A 81 -11.91 15.53 -0.03
N ALA A 82 -12.14 14.30 -0.46
CA ALA A 82 -11.73 13.84 -1.77
C ALA A 82 -12.73 12.86 -2.38
N ASN A 83 -12.87 12.91 -3.69
CA ASN A 83 -13.56 11.87 -4.47
C ASN A 83 -12.65 11.49 -5.64
N VAL A 84 -12.17 10.25 -5.62
CA VAL A 84 -11.18 9.78 -6.59
C VAL A 84 -11.73 8.57 -7.33
N LYS A 85 -11.78 8.70 -8.65
CA LYS A 85 -11.96 7.58 -9.58
C LYS A 85 -10.73 7.48 -10.46
N LEU A 86 -10.11 6.33 -10.45
CA LEU A 86 -8.91 6.07 -11.25
C LEU A 86 -9.07 4.73 -11.97
N ALA A 87 -8.85 4.73 -13.27
CA ALA A 87 -8.72 3.53 -14.07
C ALA A 87 -7.32 3.51 -14.71
N VAL A 88 -6.59 2.41 -14.55
CA VAL A 88 -5.26 2.22 -15.13
C VAL A 88 -5.24 0.91 -15.90
N GLY A 89 -4.96 0.99 -17.20
CA GLY A 89 -4.84 -0.20 -18.05
C GLY A 89 -3.70 -1.10 -17.63
N ALA A 90 -2.52 -0.54 -17.38
CA ALA A 90 -1.35 -1.25 -16.90
C ALA A 90 -0.48 -0.37 -15.98
N ALA A 91 -0.02 -0.93 -14.87
CA ALA A 91 0.98 -0.32 -13.99
C ALA A 91 2.18 -1.24 -13.82
N VAL A 92 3.39 -0.68 -13.91
CA VAL A 92 4.63 -1.42 -13.68
C VAL A 92 5.16 -1.04 -12.30
N VAL A 93 5.42 -2.06 -11.47
CA VAL A 93 5.97 -1.94 -10.12
C VAL A 93 7.02 -3.02 -9.92
N ARG A 94 8.25 -2.63 -9.63
CA ARG A 94 9.40 -3.55 -9.44
C ARG A 94 9.53 -4.54 -10.61
N GLY A 95 9.39 -4.03 -11.84
CA GLY A 95 9.45 -4.85 -13.05
C GLY A 95 8.23 -5.74 -13.29
N LEU A 96 7.27 -5.80 -12.37
CA LEU A 96 6.04 -6.58 -12.53
C LEU A 96 4.91 -5.70 -13.08
N THR A 97 4.06 -6.28 -13.93
CA THR A 97 2.95 -5.55 -14.54
C THR A 97 1.62 -5.97 -13.92
N ALA A 98 0.97 -5.02 -13.27
CA ALA A 98 -0.44 -5.13 -12.88
C ALA A 98 -1.32 -4.54 -13.99
N ARG A 99 -2.46 -5.18 -14.28
CA ARG A 99 -3.38 -4.77 -15.36
C ARG A 99 -4.80 -4.59 -14.84
N ASN A 100 -5.54 -3.72 -15.53
CA ASN A 100 -6.94 -3.42 -15.23
C ASN A 100 -7.14 -3.01 -13.77
N ILE A 101 -6.44 -1.98 -13.37
CA ILE A 101 -6.53 -1.42 -12.02
C ILE A 101 -7.66 -0.38 -12.02
N ALA A 102 -8.55 -0.49 -11.04
CA ALA A 102 -9.60 0.49 -10.83
C ALA A 102 -9.67 0.87 -9.35
N LEU A 103 -9.76 2.16 -9.09
CA LEU A 103 -9.98 2.73 -7.77
C LEU A 103 -11.21 3.64 -7.81
N ASP A 104 -12.15 3.44 -6.89
CA ASP A 104 -13.26 4.36 -6.60
C ASP A 104 -13.30 4.57 -5.09
N ALA A 105 -12.92 5.75 -4.64
CA ALA A 105 -12.80 6.08 -3.23
C ALA A 105 -13.35 7.48 -2.95
N THR A 106 -13.94 7.63 -1.78
CA THR A 106 -14.38 8.92 -1.25
C THR A 106 -13.81 9.09 0.16
N LEU A 107 -13.22 10.23 0.39
CA LEU A 107 -12.76 10.67 1.70
C LEU A 107 -13.61 11.88 2.10
N ALA A 108 -14.30 11.77 3.20
CA ALA A 108 -15.14 12.84 3.72
C ALA A 108 -15.06 12.88 5.24
N ARG A 109 -14.69 14.02 5.80
CA ARG A 109 -14.63 14.26 7.25
C ARG A 109 -13.83 13.20 8.02
N GLY A 110 -12.70 12.75 7.46
CA GLY A 110 -11.86 11.72 8.09
C GLY A 110 -12.44 10.31 8.02
N GLU A 111 -13.41 10.09 7.16
CA GLU A 111 -13.94 8.77 6.83
C GLU A 111 -13.61 8.43 5.37
N LEU A 112 -12.89 7.34 5.17
CA LEU A 112 -12.55 6.80 3.85
C LEU A 112 -13.56 5.72 3.49
N THR A 113 -14.27 5.91 2.40
CA THR A 113 -15.11 4.88 1.78
C THR A 113 -14.46 4.40 0.49
N LEU A 114 -14.09 3.15 0.46
CA LEU A 114 -13.54 2.46 -0.69
C LEU A 114 -14.66 1.66 -1.37
N ARG A 115 -15.24 2.21 -2.43
CA ARG A 115 -16.29 1.52 -3.19
C ARG A 115 -15.71 0.40 -4.03
N ALA A 116 -14.52 0.61 -4.57
CA ALA A 116 -13.78 -0.39 -5.31
C ALA A 116 -12.28 -0.06 -5.32
N LEU A 117 -11.46 -1.05 -4.99
CA LEU A 117 -10.09 -1.15 -5.43
C LEU A 117 -9.98 -2.52 -6.10
N LYS A 118 -9.66 -2.55 -7.38
CA LYS A 118 -9.58 -3.78 -8.16
C LYS A 118 -8.26 -3.85 -8.90
N VAL A 119 -7.68 -5.02 -8.93
CA VAL A 119 -6.57 -5.38 -9.82
C VAL A 119 -7.03 -6.59 -10.61
N GLY A 120 -7.23 -6.43 -11.90
CA GLY A 120 -7.75 -7.49 -12.76
C GLY A 120 -6.74 -8.60 -12.99
N ASN A 121 -5.46 -8.25 -13.08
CA ASN A 121 -4.39 -9.25 -13.23
C ASN A 121 -3.07 -8.71 -12.69
N PHE A 122 -2.47 -9.45 -11.77
CA PHE A 122 -1.08 -9.29 -11.32
C PHE A 122 -0.44 -10.68 -11.20
N ALA A 123 0.41 -11.03 -12.13
CA ALA A 123 1.01 -12.38 -12.20
C ALA A 123 -0.04 -13.52 -12.10
N GLY A 124 -1.19 -13.37 -12.77
CA GLY A 124 -2.28 -14.34 -12.74
C GLY A 124 -3.26 -14.17 -11.57
N LEU A 125 -2.96 -13.32 -10.59
CA LEU A 125 -3.85 -12.99 -9.48
C LEU A 125 -4.80 -11.87 -9.87
N SER A 126 -6.08 -12.01 -9.58
CA SER A 126 -7.05 -10.93 -9.50
C SER A 126 -7.40 -10.63 -8.04
N ALA A 127 -7.51 -9.35 -7.69
CA ALA A 127 -7.81 -8.94 -6.33
C ALA A 127 -8.79 -7.77 -6.29
N GLY A 128 -9.54 -7.68 -5.20
CA GLY A 128 -10.48 -6.60 -4.96
C GLY A 128 -10.59 -6.27 -3.48
N VAL A 129 -10.78 -4.98 -3.18
CA VAL A 129 -11.03 -4.48 -1.82
C VAL A 129 -12.19 -3.51 -1.87
N THR A 130 -13.11 -3.63 -0.93
CA THR A 130 -14.22 -2.71 -0.69
C THR A 130 -14.41 -2.50 0.79
N GLY A 131 -15.10 -1.43 1.20
CA GLY A 131 -15.38 -1.14 2.61
C GLY A 131 -14.99 0.27 3.00
N GLY A 132 -14.72 0.51 4.28
CA GLY A 132 -14.37 1.83 4.76
C GLY A 132 -13.45 1.82 5.97
N LEU A 133 -12.88 2.99 6.23
CA LEU A 133 -12.14 3.30 7.45
C LEU A 133 -12.70 4.58 8.04
N ALA A 134 -13.03 4.58 9.32
CA ALA A 134 -13.47 5.77 10.04
C ALA A 134 -12.50 6.10 11.17
N GLY A 135 -12.50 7.35 11.61
CA GLY A 135 -11.63 7.79 12.70
C GLY A 135 -10.17 7.88 12.32
N LEU A 136 -9.88 8.42 11.13
CA LEU A 136 -8.50 8.57 10.62
C LEU A 136 -7.65 9.56 11.44
N ASP A 137 -8.26 10.32 12.32
CA ASP A 137 -7.62 11.25 13.27
C ASP A 137 -7.08 10.55 14.53
N SER A 138 -7.51 9.33 14.76
CA SER A 138 -7.18 8.53 15.93
C SER A 138 -6.80 7.10 15.54
N ILE A 139 -7.32 6.12 16.24
CA ILE A 139 -7.18 4.71 15.87
C ILE A 139 -8.28 4.36 14.87
N PRO A 140 -7.95 4.12 13.61
CA PRO A 140 -8.96 3.84 12.60
C PRO A 140 -9.78 2.58 12.91
N THR A 141 -11.04 2.63 12.54
CA THR A 141 -11.96 1.52 12.62
C THR A 141 -12.35 1.05 11.23
N ALA A 142 -12.15 -0.22 10.95
CA ALA A 142 -12.59 -0.84 9.71
C ALA A 142 -14.11 -1.02 9.70
N LYS A 143 -14.77 -0.54 8.64
CA LYS A 143 -16.20 -0.70 8.39
C LYS A 143 -16.38 -1.61 7.16
N ASP A 144 -16.84 -2.82 7.40
CA ASP A 144 -17.18 -3.80 6.35
C ASP A 144 -16.08 -3.94 5.27
N LEU A 145 -14.81 -3.93 5.70
CA LEU A 145 -13.70 -4.09 4.79
C LEU A 145 -13.68 -5.52 4.27
N LYS A 146 -13.88 -5.69 2.97
CA LYS A 146 -13.89 -6.98 2.29
C LYS A 146 -12.72 -7.05 1.33
N ILE A 147 -11.98 -8.13 1.41
CA ILE A 147 -10.83 -8.41 0.56
C ILE A 147 -11.11 -9.71 -0.19
N THR A 148 -10.99 -9.66 -1.49
CA THR A 148 -11.12 -10.84 -2.35
C THR A 148 -9.86 -10.99 -3.18
N ALA A 149 -9.37 -12.21 -3.32
CA ALA A 149 -8.27 -12.50 -4.22
C ALA A 149 -8.48 -13.89 -4.83
N SER A 150 -8.13 -14.06 -6.09
CA SER A 150 -8.22 -15.37 -6.75
C SER A 150 -7.20 -15.50 -7.87
N THR A 151 -6.69 -16.70 -8.02
CA THR A 151 -5.85 -17.09 -9.16
C THR A 151 -6.25 -18.47 -9.65
N LYS A 152 -6.11 -18.72 -10.94
CA LYS A 152 -6.29 -20.04 -11.53
C LYS A 152 -5.04 -20.90 -11.39
N ASP A 153 -3.89 -20.26 -11.24
CA ASP A 153 -2.58 -20.88 -11.09
C ASP A 153 -1.72 -20.01 -10.17
N ALA A 154 -1.27 -20.57 -9.06
CA ALA A 154 -0.44 -19.87 -8.09
C ALA A 154 1.05 -19.81 -8.51
N GLY A 155 1.47 -20.61 -9.48
CA GLY A 155 2.86 -20.68 -9.92
C GLY A 155 3.44 -19.35 -10.38
N PRO A 156 2.80 -18.61 -11.30
CA PRO A 156 3.28 -17.29 -11.73
C PRO A 156 3.39 -16.28 -10.59
N LEU A 157 2.43 -16.31 -9.66
CA LEU A 157 2.42 -15.42 -8.50
C LEU A 157 3.58 -15.73 -7.54
N ALA A 158 3.80 -17.00 -7.22
CA ALA A 158 4.88 -17.43 -6.35
C ALA A 158 6.25 -17.05 -6.93
N LYS A 159 6.44 -17.23 -8.23
CA LYS A 159 7.67 -16.80 -8.95
C LYS A 159 7.85 -15.27 -8.91
N ALA A 160 6.77 -14.53 -9.16
CA ALA A 160 6.80 -13.07 -9.17
C ALA A 160 7.14 -12.46 -7.80
N LEU A 161 6.71 -13.11 -6.73
CA LEU A 161 6.95 -12.69 -5.34
C LEU A 161 8.21 -13.35 -4.73
N ALA A 162 8.93 -14.19 -5.48
CA ALA A 162 10.07 -14.96 -5.00
C ALA A 162 9.76 -15.73 -3.71
N LEU A 163 8.56 -16.33 -3.62
CA LEU A 163 8.15 -17.09 -2.44
C LEU A 163 8.81 -18.47 -2.45
N ASP A 164 9.53 -18.76 -1.38
CA ASP A 164 10.05 -20.10 -1.13
C ASP A 164 8.98 -20.93 -0.42
N LEU A 165 8.30 -21.77 -1.18
CA LEU A 165 7.19 -22.57 -0.69
C LEU A 165 7.66 -24.01 -0.48
N PRO A 166 7.18 -24.70 0.57
CA PRO A 166 7.54 -26.10 0.85
C PRO A 166 6.94 -27.08 -0.17
N VAL A 167 6.06 -26.59 -1.04
CA VAL A 167 5.45 -27.35 -2.13
C VAL A 167 5.66 -26.62 -3.46
N SER A 168 5.71 -27.38 -4.56
CA SER A 168 5.84 -26.72 -5.87
C SER A 168 4.65 -25.81 -6.12
N PRO A 169 4.86 -24.58 -6.57
CA PRO A 169 3.78 -23.62 -6.83
C PRO A 169 2.72 -24.14 -7.78
N GLU A 170 3.11 -24.98 -8.74
CA GLU A 170 2.23 -25.63 -9.71
C GLU A 170 1.25 -26.60 -9.04
N ALA A 171 1.65 -27.22 -7.92
CA ALA A 171 0.80 -28.14 -7.15
C ALA A 171 -0.34 -27.42 -6.40
N LEU A 172 -0.20 -26.13 -6.14
CA LEU A 172 -1.23 -25.33 -5.46
C LEU A 172 -2.47 -25.09 -6.34
N GLY A 173 -2.30 -25.05 -7.66
CA GLY A 173 -3.40 -24.87 -8.61
C GLY A 173 -4.17 -23.57 -8.40
N ALA A 174 -5.48 -23.66 -8.53
CA ALA A 174 -6.38 -22.54 -8.31
C ALA A 174 -6.49 -22.20 -6.81
N MET A 175 -6.39 -20.93 -6.48
CA MET A 175 -6.53 -20.42 -5.11
C MET A 175 -7.53 -19.27 -5.05
N SER A 176 -8.24 -19.17 -3.94
CA SER A 176 -9.11 -18.04 -3.65
C SER A 176 -9.04 -17.65 -2.18
N VAL A 177 -9.12 -16.36 -1.92
CA VAL A 177 -9.19 -15.77 -0.58
C VAL A 177 -10.38 -14.82 -0.53
N ASN A 178 -11.22 -14.97 0.47
CA ASN A 178 -12.26 -14.03 0.81
C ASN A 178 -12.11 -13.69 2.28
N ALA A 179 -11.81 -12.44 2.59
CA ALA A 179 -11.64 -11.99 3.96
C ALA A 179 -12.56 -10.80 4.23
N ALA A 180 -13.05 -10.73 5.46
CA ALA A 180 -13.75 -9.56 5.99
C ALA A 180 -13.07 -9.11 7.27
N VAL A 181 -12.89 -7.80 7.39
CA VAL A 181 -12.24 -7.16 8.54
C VAL A 181 -13.15 -6.07 9.05
N SER A 182 -13.35 -6.02 10.36
CA SER A 182 -14.17 -5.02 11.03
C SER A 182 -13.63 -4.67 12.41
N GLY A 183 -14.04 -3.52 12.93
CA GLY A 183 -13.62 -3.05 14.26
C GLY A 183 -12.33 -2.26 14.23
N SER A 184 -11.79 -1.96 15.41
CA SER A 184 -10.56 -1.18 15.56
C SER A 184 -9.37 -1.85 14.86
N LEU A 185 -8.54 -1.08 14.16
CA LEU A 185 -7.32 -1.62 13.52
C LEU A 185 -6.24 -2.06 14.52
N LEU A 186 -6.36 -1.71 15.81
CA LEU A 186 -5.47 -2.28 16.84
C LEU A 186 -5.87 -3.69 17.27
N SER A 187 -7.15 -4.04 17.13
CA SER A 187 -7.65 -5.39 17.42
C SER A 187 -8.82 -5.74 16.49
N PRO A 188 -8.54 -5.87 15.17
CA PRO A 188 -9.57 -6.13 14.20
C PRO A 188 -10.15 -7.53 14.35
N SER A 189 -11.45 -7.64 14.17
CA SER A 189 -12.12 -8.91 13.95
C SER A 189 -11.95 -9.31 12.50
N VAL A 190 -11.38 -10.48 12.27
CA VAL A 190 -11.11 -11.02 10.94
C VAL A 190 -11.85 -12.33 10.73
N SER A 191 -12.52 -12.45 9.60
CA SER A 191 -13.00 -13.72 9.09
C SER A 191 -12.45 -13.93 7.68
N ALA A 192 -11.87 -15.08 7.41
CA ALA A 192 -11.30 -15.39 6.12
C ALA A 192 -11.65 -16.82 5.69
N ASN A 193 -11.88 -17.00 4.40
CA ASN A 193 -12.02 -18.29 3.77
C ASN A 193 -10.95 -18.40 2.68
N LEU A 194 -10.13 -19.44 2.79
CA LEU A 194 -9.10 -19.77 1.82
C LEU A 194 -9.52 -21.03 1.08
N GLY A 195 -9.66 -20.95 -0.23
CA GLY A 195 -9.84 -22.10 -1.13
C GLY A 195 -8.51 -22.42 -1.79
N ALA A 196 -8.07 -23.67 -1.72
CA ALA A 196 -6.89 -24.18 -2.42
C ALA A 196 -7.00 -25.70 -2.59
N MET A 197 -6.43 -26.25 -3.66
CA MET A 197 -6.34 -27.71 -3.89
C MET A 197 -7.70 -28.42 -3.80
N GLY A 198 -8.79 -27.73 -4.18
CA GLY A 198 -10.17 -28.28 -4.09
C GLY A 198 -10.78 -28.29 -2.69
N GLY A 199 -10.05 -27.84 -1.66
CA GLY A 199 -10.53 -27.69 -0.29
C GLY A 199 -10.78 -26.23 0.10
N THR A 200 -11.46 -26.03 1.24
CA THR A 200 -11.68 -24.69 1.82
C THR A 200 -11.34 -24.71 3.29
N VAL A 201 -10.61 -23.71 3.74
CA VAL A 201 -10.27 -23.48 5.16
C VAL A 201 -10.87 -22.15 5.59
N GLY A 202 -11.66 -22.18 6.65
CA GLY A 202 -12.24 -20.99 7.29
C GLY A 202 -11.45 -20.60 8.54
N LEU A 203 -11.14 -19.33 8.68
CA LEU A 203 -10.49 -18.73 9.84
C LEU A 203 -11.37 -17.63 10.41
N ARG A 204 -11.48 -17.57 11.73
CA ARG A 204 -12.14 -16.46 12.44
C ARG A 204 -11.38 -16.13 13.71
N GLY A 205 -11.23 -14.86 14.00
CA GLY A 205 -10.57 -14.44 15.22
C GLY A 205 -10.41 -12.93 15.30
N THR A 206 -9.89 -12.49 16.42
CA THR A 206 -9.44 -11.11 16.63
C THR A 206 -7.93 -11.13 16.62
N LEU A 207 -7.33 -10.26 15.81
CA LEU A 207 -5.88 -10.15 15.69
C LEU A 207 -5.42 -8.89 16.46
N PRO A 208 -4.87 -9.02 17.67
CA PRO A 208 -4.27 -7.87 18.32
C PRO A 208 -3.03 -7.45 17.53
N VAL A 209 -2.99 -6.20 17.11
CA VAL A 209 -1.76 -5.60 16.57
C VAL A 209 -0.89 -5.27 17.76
N LEU A 210 0.19 -6.02 17.92
CA LEU A 210 1.18 -5.76 18.98
C LEU A 210 1.80 -4.38 18.70
N ALA A 211 1.63 -3.47 19.65
CA ALA A 211 2.29 -2.19 19.70
C ALA A 211 3.70 -2.35 20.29
#